data_152180eed25edf4007e4299ab50ffab7
#
_entry.id   152180eed25edf4007e4299ab50ffab7
#
_cell.length_a   1.000
_cell.length_b   1.000
_cell.length_c   1.000
_cell.angle_alpha   90.00
_cell.angle_beta   90.00
_cell.angle_gamma   90.00
#
_symmetry.space_group_name_H-M   'P 1'
#
loop_
_entity.id
_entity.type
_entity.pdbx_description
1 polymer ?
#
loop_
_entity_poly.entity_id
_entity_poly.type
_entity_poly.pdbx_seq_one_letter_code
_entity_poly.pdbx_strand_id
1 'polypeptide(L)'
;MVSPAAWSFSRSSLARFTTRTKSFNSHRKWFPSAAASSLSLIAIVFLFSSLVCAFYLVTVRRIPAPDPEFFSGAGQYCDVFAGSWIPDDAYPIYNSSECPFAERGFNCLGNGRNDTGYLRWRWKPSSCDIPRFDAREALRRLRGKRIVFVGDSMSRTQWESLICMLMTGVDDKQSVYEVNGNKISKTIGFLGVKFGGFNLSVEFFRSVFLVQQGLPPKQGPRRVRSTLKLDALDVMNKRWMNSDVLVFNTGHWWTATKLFEILAHR
;
A
#
# COMPACT_ATOMS: atom_id res chain seq x y z
N MET A 1 -16.84 37.28 32.30
CA MET A 1 -17.66 36.89 33.44
C MET A 1 -18.83 36.04 32.95
N VAL A 2 -18.73 34.73 33.00
CA VAL A 2 -19.85 33.78 33.00
C VAL A 2 -19.37 32.53 33.72
N SER A 3 -20.13 32.14 34.74
CA SER A 3 -19.84 31.14 35.78
C SER A 3 -20.03 29.69 35.27
N PRO A 4 -19.35 28.68 35.85
CA PRO A 4 -19.54 27.29 35.49
C PRO A 4 -20.68 26.64 36.28
N ALA A 5 -21.50 25.84 35.57
CA ALA A 5 -22.58 25.08 36.19
C ALA A 5 -22.05 23.75 36.75
N ALA A 6 -22.30 23.54 38.04
CA ALA A 6 -22.03 22.35 38.81
C ALA A 6 -23.07 21.26 38.54
N TRP A 7 -22.62 20.02 38.33
CA TRP A 7 -23.49 18.83 38.34
C TRP A 7 -23.45 18.15 39.70
N SER A 8 -24.57 18.08 40.38
CA SER A 8 -24.77 17.40 41.68
C SER A 8 -25.10 15.93 41.46
N PHE A 9 -24.35 15.05 42.14
CA PHE A 9 -24.70 13.64 42.28
C PHE A 9 -25.73 13.44 43.41
N SER A 10 -26.88 12.83 43.08
CA SER A 10 -27.86 12.39 44.05
C SER A 10 -27.57 10.97 44.53
N ARG A 11 -27.47 10.81 45.85
CA ARG A 11 -27.43 9.52 46.56
C ARG A 11 -28.85 9.09 46.95
N SER A 12 -29.21 7.86 46.66
CA SER A 12 -30.28 7.10 47.29
C SER A 12 -30.06 5.63 47.02
N SER A 13 -30.20 4.64 47.83
CA SER A 13 -30.75 4.37 49.13
C SER A 13 -30.29 2.94 49.49
N LEU A 14 -29.78 2.75 50.71
CA LEU A 14 -29.45 1.45 51.29
C LEU A 14 -30.79 0.74 51.72
N ALA A 15 -31.04 -0.45 51.15
CA ALA A 15 -32.04 -1.32 51.70
C ALA A 15 -31.33 -2.47 52.47
N ARG A 16 -31.59 -2.46 53.79
CA ARG A 16 -31.17 -3.51 54.74
C ARG A 16 -32.10 -4.74 54.56
N PHE A 17 -31.52 -5.89 54.32
CA PHE A 17 -32.24 -7.17 54.50
C PHE A 17 -31.65 -7.96 55.68
N THR A 18 -32.51 -8.23 56.63
CA THR A 18 -32.29 -8.99 57.87
C THR A 18 -32.14 -10.48 57.58
N THR A 19 -31.15 -11.07 58.20
CA THR A 19 -30.90 -12.51 58.24
C THR A 19 -31.92 -13.28 59.06
N ARG A 20 -32.47 -14.34 58.51
CA ARG A 20 -33.19 -15.40 59.26
C ARG A 20 -32.45 -16.71 59.09
N THR A 21 -31.75 -17.09 60.17
CA THR A 21 -31.10 -18.38 60.33
C THR A 21 -32.13 -19.50 60.47
N LYS A 22 -32.08 -20.55 59.64
CA LYS A 22 -32.63 -21.85 59.91
C LYS A 22 -31.51 -22.88 59.85
N SER A 23 -31.27 -23.49 60.99
CA SER A 23 -30.46 -24.71 61.18
C SER A 23 -31.12 -25.88 60.44
N PHE A 24 -30.32 -26.60 59.67
CA PHE A 24 -30.66 -27.96 59.23
C PHE A 24 -29.42 -28.85 59.20
N ASN A 25 -29.56 -30.01 59.81
CA ASN A 25 -28.54 -31.04 60.10
C ASN A 25 -28.03 -31.73 58.82
N SER A 26 -26.73 -31.96 58.86
CA SER A 26 -25.94 -33.13 58.49
C SER A 26 -26.53 -34.20 57.56
N HIS A 27 -25.94 -34.29 56.36
CA HIS A 27 -25.51 -35.57 55.77
C HIS A 27 -24.25 -35.32 54.91
N ARG A 28 -23.10 -35.84 55.38
CA ARG A 28 -21.84 -35.91 54.64
C ARG A 28 -22.03 -36.79 53.41
N LYS A 29 -22.05 -36.23 52.24
CA LYS A 29 -21.70 -36.92 51.00
C LYS A 29 -20.33 -36.45 50.56
N TRP A 30 -19.40 -37.37 50.45
CA TRP A 30 -18.08 -37.17 49.84
C TRP A 30 -18.28 -36.83 48.38
N PHE A 31 -17.98 -35.59 47.99
CA PHE A 31 -17.75 -35.22 46.61
C PHE A 31 -16.23 -35.01 46.43
N PRO A 32 -15.62 -35.61 45.39
CA PRO A 32 -14.20 -35.31 45.09
C PRO A 32 -14.05 -33.85 44.74
N SER A 33 -13.00 -33.24 45.28
CA SER A 33 -12.72 -31.82 45.19
C SER A 33 -12.58 -31.35 43.72
N ALA A 34 -13.49 -30.52 43.31
CA ALA A 34 -13.46 -29.87 41.96
C ALA A 34 -12.24 -28.92 41.76
N ALA A 35 -11.43 -28.74 42.79
CA ALA A 35 -10.22 -27.88 42.73
C ALA A 35 -9.04 -28.54 42.02
N ALA A 36 -8.95 -29.88 41.97
CA ALA A 36 -7.85 -30.58 41.31
C ALA A 36 -8.02 -30.60 39.78
N SER A 37 -9.26 -30.54 39.26
CA SER A 37 -9.55 -30.55 37.83
C SER A 37 -9.32 -29.18 37.17
N SER A 38 -9.53 -28.07 37.88
CA SER A 38 -9.30 -26.73 37.35
C SER A 38 -7.82 -26.38 37.24
N LEU A 39 -6.98 -26.81 38.18
CA LEU A 39 -5.52 -26.62 38.13
C LEU A 39 -4.89 -27.42 36.96
N SER A 40 -5.40 -28.64 36.71
CA SER A 40 -4.96 -29.44 35.55
C SER A 40 -5.35 -28.83 34.21
N LEU A 41 -6.55 -28.26 34.10
CA LEU A 41 -6.97 -27.54 32.88
C LEU A 41 -6.13 -26.28 32.61
N ILE A 42 -5.83 -25.50 33.64
CA ILE A 42 -4.96 -24.31 33.52
C ILE A 42 -3.56 -24.73 33.09
N ALA A 43 -2.97 -25.76 33.66
CA ALA A 43 -1.67 -26.29 33.28
C ALA A 43 -1.64 -26.78 31.82
N ILE A 44 -2.68 -27.43 31.35
CA ILE A 44 -2.82 -27.89 29.96
C ILE A 44 -2.92 -26.70 29.00
N VAL A 45 -3.68 -25.65 29.34
CA VAL A 45 -3.78 -24.43 28.53
C VAL A 45 -2.44 -23.70 28.44
N PHE A 46 -1.69 -23.60 29.55
CA PHE A 46 -0.35 -23.00 29.55
C PHE A 46 0.65 -23.81 28.72
N LEU A 47 0.64 -25.14 28.82
CA LEU A 47 1.48 -26.02 28.00
C LEU A 47 1.16 -25.90 26.53
N PHE A 48 -0.12 -25.86 26.18
CA PHE A 48 -0.54 -25.73 24.78
C PHE A 48 -0.17 -24.35 24.20
N SER A 49 -0.37 -23.29 24.97
CA SER A 49 0.00 -21.94 24.56
C SER A 49 1.53 -21.77 24.40
N SER A 50 2.34 -22.36 25.29
CA SER A 50 3.80 -22.35 25.15
C SER A 50 4.29 -23.19 23.97
N LEU A 51 3.66 -24.32 23.66
CA LEU A 51 3.96 -25.12 22.46
C LEU A 51 3.60 -24.36 21.17
N VAL A 52 2.44 -23.70 21.13
CA VAL A 52 2.02 -22.86 20.00
C VAL A 52 2.98 -21.68 19.82
N CYS A 53 3.37 -21.02 20.92
CA CYS A 53 4.31 -19.91 20.88
C CYS A 53 5.72 -20.37 20.42
N ALA A 54 6.20 -21.51 20.92
CA ALA A 54 7.47 -22.11 20.49
C ALA A 54 7.41 -22.52 19.00
N PHE A 55 6.33 -23.13 18.55
CA PHE A 55 6.11 -23.48 17.14
C PHE A 55 6.08 -22.22 16.26
N TYR A 56 5.38 -21.17 16.69
CA TYR A 56 5.32 -19.90 16.00
C TYR A 56 6.71 -19.24 15.90
N LEU A 57 7.48 -19.20 16.99
CA LEU A 57 8.84 -18.66 17.02
C LEU A 57 9.79 -19.46 16.13
N VAL A 58 9.66 -20.79 16.06
CA VAL A 58 10.48 -21.66 15.19
C VAL A 58 10.08 -21.46 13.73
N THR A 59 8.79 -21.34 13.41
CA THR A 59 8.33 -21.11 12.02
C THR A 59 8.63 -19.71 11.54
N VAL A 60 8.49 -18.67 12.37
CA VAL A 60 8.84 -17.30 12.02
C VAL A 60 10.35 -17.13 11.83
N ARG A 61 11.18 -17.82 12.64
CA ARG A 61 12.63 -17.84 12.45
C ARG A 61 13.10 -18.66 11.24
N ARG A 62 12.25 -19.53 10.69
CA ARG A 62 12.53 -20.30 9.46
C ARG A 62 12.06 -19.59 8.18
N ILE A 63 11.40 -18.43 8.27
CA ILE A 63 11.23 -17.59 7.09
C ILE A 63 12.64 -17.06 6.79
N PRO A 64 13.31 -17.52 5.72
CA PRO A 64 14.60 -16.94 5.36
C PRO A 64 14.36 -15.44 5.15
N ALA A 65 15.11 -14.62 5.84
CA ALA A 65 15.23 -13.22 5.46
C ALA A 65 15.59 -13.24 3.96
N PRO A 66 15.02 -12.37 3.12
CA PRO A 66 15.42 -12.29 1.72
C PRO A 66 16.95 -12.17 1.70
N ASP A 67 17.60 -13.10 1.00
CA ASP A 67 19.06 -13.20 0.95
C ASP A 67 19.65 -11.84 0.62
N PRO A 68 20.47 -11.25 1.48
CA PRO A 68 21.18 -10.01 1.17
C PRO A 68 22.24 -10.21 0.09
N GLU A 69 22.50 -11.45 -0.35
CA GLU A 69 23.52 -11.78 -1.35
C GLU A 69 23.24 -11.29 -2.77
N PHE A 70 22.01 -10.84 -3.07
CA PHE A 70 21.72 -10.29 -4.41
C PHE A 70 22.43 -8.95 -4.67
N PHE A 71 22.93 -8.27 -3.64
CA PHE A 71 23.68 -7.00 -3.75
C PHE A 71 25.12 -7.08 -3.21
N SER A 72 25.60 -8.27 -2.89
CA SER A 72 26.92 -8.45 -2.29
C SER A 72 28.03 -8.65 -3.33
N GLY A 73 28.36 -7.56 -4.03
CA GLY A 73 29.73 -7.33 -4.44
C GLY A 73 30.45 -6.57 -3.32
N ALA A 74 31.21 -7.27 -2.48
CA ALA A 74 32.06 -6.69 -1.42
C ALA A 74 31.35 -5.81 -0.37
N GLY A 75 30.69 -6.40 0.60
CA GLY A 75 30.64 -5.90 2.02
C GLY A 75 30.05 -4.55 2.34
N GLN A 76 29.60 -3.75 1.39
CA GLN A 76 29.06 -2.42 1.65
C GLN A 76 27.58 -2.36 1.27
N TYR A 77 26.73 -2.02 2.27
CA TYR A 77 25.30 -1.79 2.07
C TYR A 77 25.11 -0.70 1.01
N CYS A 78 24.38 -1.03 -0.06
CA CYS A 78 24.03 -0.08 -1.11
C CYS A 78 22.72 0.63 -0.78
N ASP A 79 22.79 1.87 -0.30
CA ASP A 79 21.61 2.74 -0.22
C ASP A 79 21.34 3.37 -1.59
N VAL A 80 20.39 2.80 -2.32
CA VAL A 80 20.00 3.27 -3.66
C VAL A 80 19.31 4.64 -3.63
N PHE A 81 18.89 5.14 -2.47
CA PHE A 81 18.20 6.41 -2.29
C PHE A 81 19.15 7.57 -1.96
N ALA A 82 20.35 7.28 -1.44
CA ALA A 82 21.39 8.25 -1.16
C ALA A 82 22.32 8.40 -2.36
N GLY A 83 22.25 9.52 -3.09
CA GLY A 83 23.04 9.73 -4.30
C GLY A 83 22.84 11.09 -4.93
N SER A 84 23.22 11.23 -6.20
CA SER A 84 23.09 12.44 -6.98
C SER A 84 22.70 12.17 -8.43
N TRP A 85 22.08 13.17 -9.06
CA TRP A 85 21.86 13.17 -10.49
C TRP A 85 23.17 13.56 -11.20
N ILE A 86 23.60 12.74 -12.14
CA ILE A 86 24.79 13.02 -12.96
C ILE A 86 24.41 13.04 -14.45
N PRO A 87 25.07 13.87 -15.27
CA PRO A 87 24.86 13.88 -16.72
C PRO A 87 25.19 12.52 -17.33
N ASP A 88 24.37 12.07 -18.27
CA ASP A 88 24.60 10.86 -19.04
C ASP A 88 23.96 10.98 -20.43
N ASP A 89 24.78 11.16 -21.45
CA ASP A 89 24.34 11.34 -22.84
C ASP A 89 23.71 10.08 -23.47
N ALA A 90 23.81 8.91 -22.82
CA ALA A 90 23.14 7.71 -23.26
C ALA A 90 21.66 7.63 -22.80
N TYR A 91 21.16 8.68 -22.17
CA TYR A 91 19.72 8.86 -21.86
C TYR A 91 19.10 9.87 -22.82
N PRO A 92 17.81 9.78 -23.08
CA PRO A 92 16.80 8.87 -22.52
C PRO A 92 16.91 7.44 -23.06
N ILE A 93 16.37 6.47 -22.30
CA ILE A 93 16.32 5.06 -22.70
C ILE A 93 15.31 4.83 -23.83
N TYR A 94 14.26 5.65 -23.91
CA TYR A 94 13.22 5.58 -24.94
C TYR A 94 12.85 6.96 -25.47
N ASN A 95 12.29 6.98 -26.67
CA ASN A 95 11.70 8.18 -27.24
C ASN A 95 10.18 8.20 -26.96
N SER A 96 9.72 9.17 -26.19
CA SER A 96 8.29 9.31 -25.84
C SER A 96 7.38 9.52 -27.05
N SER A 97 7.88 10.10 -28.14
CA SER A 97 7.11 10.30 -29.37
C SER A 97 6.85 9.00 -30.14
N GLU A 98 7.64 7.97 -29.90
CA GLU A 98 7.52 6.63 -30.51
C GLU A 98 6.74 5.65 -29.63
N CYS A 99 6.43 6.01 -28.39
CA CYS A 99 5.72 5.15 -27.47
C CYS A 99 4.20 5.39 -27.54
N PRO A 100 3.39 4.42 -27.99
CA PRO A 100 1.94 4.58 -28.16
C PRO A 100 1.20 4.67 -26.80
N PHE A 101 1.88 4.36 -25.70
CA PHE A 101 1.32 4.41 -24.34
C PHE A 101 1.68 5.68 -23.58
N ALA A 102 2.47 6.59 -24.15
CA ALA A 102 2.70 7.91 -23.60
C ALA A 102 1.53 8.86 -23.91
N GLU A 103 0.89 9.42 -22.87
CA GLU A 103 -0.16 10.42 -23.08
C GLU A 103 0.43 11.67 -23.75
N ARG A 104 -0.27 12.21 -24.74
CA ARG A 104 0.15 13.40 -25.46
C ARG A 104 0.51 14.57 -24.53
N GLY A 105 -0.21 14.73 -23.41
CA GLY A 105 0.06 15.79 -22.43
C GLY A 105 1.44 15.70 -21.74
N PHE A 106 2.06 14.53 -21.74
CA PHE A 106 3.40 14.30 -21.16
C PHE A 106 4.51 14.20 -22.22
N ASN A 107 4.18 14.24 -23.50
CA ASN A 107 5.15 14.29 -24.59
C ASN A 107 5.62 15.73 -24.79
N CYS A 108 6.53 16.20 -23.94
CA CYS A 108 7.02 17.58 -23.97
C CYS A 108 7.64 17.96 -25.31
N LEU A 109 8.42 17.06 -25.92
CA LEU A 109 9.07 17.31 -27.20
C LEU A 109 8.03 17.39 -28.34
N GLY A 110 7.07 16.44 -28.37
CA GLY A 110 5.96 16.46 -29.32
C GLY A 110 5.01 17.66 -29.15
N ASN A 111 5.02 18.32 -27.99
CA ASN A 111 4.28 19.55 -27.71
C ASN A 111 5.11 20.82 -27.93
N GLY A 112 6.27 20.73 -28.57
CA GLY A 112 7.06 21.89 -28.98
C GLY A 112 8.16 22.32 -28.03
N ARG A 113 8.50 21.52 -27.01
CA ARG A 113 9.67 21.80 -26.17
C ARG A 113 10.94 21.44 -26.93
N ASN A 114 11.81 22.42 -27.15
CA ASN A 114 13.07 22.23 -27.88
C ASN A 114 14.27 21.84 -26.99
N ASP A 115 14.19 22.09 -25.69
CA ASP A 115 15.23 21.72 -24.74
C ASP A 115 15.16 20.22 -24.44
N THR A 116 16.30 19.54 -24.61
CA THR A 116 16.48 18.09 -24.34
C THR A 116 17.40 17.84 -23.14
N GLY A 117 17.99 18.89 -22.56
CA GLY A 117 18.98 18.75 -21.48
C GLY A 117 18.44 18.01 -20.25
N TYR A 118 17.14 18.18 -19.94
CA TYR A 118 16.49 17.50 -18.81
C TYR A 118 16.36 15.99 -18.97
N LEU A 119 16.56 15.43 -20.18
CA LEU A 119 16.47 13.99 -20.45
C LEU A 119 17.79 13.26 -20.22
N ARG A 120 18.92 13.98 -20.16
CA ARG A 120 20.28 13.43 -20.16
C ARG A 120 20.85 13.31 -18.76
N TRP A 121 20.09 12.73 -17.85
CA TRP A 121 20.50 12.56 -16.46
C TRP A 121 20.20 11.14 -15.99
N ARG A 122 21.13 10.60 -15.19
CA ARG A 122 20.88 9.35 -14.45
C ARG A 122 21.13 9.54 -12.97
N TRP A 123 20.43 8.76 -12.19
CA TRP A 123 20.69 8.67 -10.77
C TRP A 123 21.91 7.80 -10.50
N LYS A 124 22.85 8.30 -9.69
CA LYS A 124 24.01 7.56 -9.20
C LYS A 124 24.00 7.51 -7.69
N PRO A 125 23.79 6.33 -7.05
CA PRO A 125 24.00 6.17 -5.63
C PRO A 125 25.42 6.48 -5.21
N SER A 126 25.60 6.97 -3.96
CA SER A 126 26.92 7.35 -3.44
C SER A 126 27.81 6.18 -3.11
N SER A 127 27.22 5.04 -2.71
CA SER A 127 27.92 3.87 -2.15
C SER A 127 28.00 2.68 -3.10
N CYS A 128 27.34 2.72 -4.26
CA CYS A 128 27.32 1.61 -5.22
C CYS A 128 27.00 2.10 -6.63
N ASP A 129 27.18 1.22 -7.62
CA ASP A 129 26.76 1.46 -9.00
C ASP A 129 25.50 0.67 -9.32
N ILE A 130 24.46 1.35 -9.80
CA ILE A 130 23.28 0.69 -10.38
C ILE A 130 23.59 0.39 -11.85
N PRO A 131 23.42 -0.86 -12.30
CA PRO A 131 23.60 -1.20 -13.70
C PRO A 131 22.60 -0.45 -14.58
N ARG A 132 22.96 -0.19 -15.82
CA ARG A 132 22.03 0.39 -16.80
C ARG A 132 20.83 -0.52 -16.98
N PHE A 133 19.65 0.09 -17.10
CA PHE A 133 18.41 -0.66 -17.32
C PHE A 133 18.47 -1.44 -18.63
N ASP A 134 18.29 -2.76 -18.54
CA ASP A 134 18.15 -3.66 -19.65
C ASP A 134 16.68 -4.12 -19.74
N ALA A 135 16.01 -3.67 -20.80
CA ALA A 135 14.58 -3.95 -20.99
C ALA A 135 14.30 -5.44 -21.27
N ARG A 136 15.20 -6.15 -21.99
CA ARG A 136 15.03 -7.59 -22.28
C ARG A 136 15.18 -8.41 -21.02
N GLU A 137 16.18 -8.12 -20.21
CA GLU A 137 16.39 -8.80 -18.93
C GLU A 137 15.27 -8.49 -17.95
N ALA A 138 14.80 -7.25 -17.89
CA ALA A 138 13.65 -6.87 -17.06
C ALA A 138 12.38 -7.64 -17.47
N LEU A 139 12.07 -7.71 -18.76
CA LEU A 139 10.92 -8.48 -19.28
C LEU A 139 11.03 -9.98 -18.97
N ARG A 140 12.24 -10.52 -19.04
CA ARG A 140 12.50 -11.94 -18.72
C ARG A 140 12.23 -12.23 -17.25
N ARG A 141 12.72 -11.37 -16.33
CA ARG A 141 12.51 -11.50 -14.88
C ARG A 141 11.07 -11.26 -14.45
N LEU A 142 10.37 -10.39 -15.15
CA LEU A 142 8.98 -10.02 -14.88
C LEU A 142 7.98 -10.94 -15.60
N ARG A 143 8.41 -11.99 -16.26
CA ARG A 143 7.53 -12.94 -16.96
C ARG A 143 6.48 -13.51 -16.01
N GLY A 144 5.22 -13.50 -16.46
CA GLY A 144 4.07 -14.00 -15.70
C GLY A 144 3.64 -13.10 -14.53
N LYS A 145 4.30 -11.96 -14.33
CA LYS A 145 4.03 -11.05 -13.21
C LYS A 145 2.94 -10.04 -13.53
N ARG A 146 2.32 -9.54 -12.47
CA ARG A 146 1.36 -8.45 -12.49
C ARG A 146 1.88 -7.30 -11.65
N ILE A 147 2.23 -6.19 -12.30
CA ILE A 147 2.71 -4.95 -11.67
C ILE A 147 1.55 -3.96 -11.66
N VAL A 148 1.26 -3.38 -10.51
CA VAL A 148 0.15 -2.44 -10.36
C VAL A 148 0.64 -1.14 -9.74
N PHE A 149 0.34 -0.04 -10.42
CA PHE A 149 0.51 1.31 -9.93
C PHE A 149 -0.81 1.84 -9.39
N VAL A 150 -0.80 2.38 -8.19
CA VAL A 150 -1.98 2.97 -7.55
C VAL A 150 -1.64 4.38 -7.11
N GLY A 151 -2.40 5.36 -7.60
CA GLY A 151 -2.14 6.73 -7.20
C GLY A 151 -2.81 7.78 -8.08
N ASP A 152 -2.17 8.93 -8.14
CA ASP A 152 -2.62 10.10 -8.89
C ASP A 152 -1.94 10.21 -10.28
N SER A 153 -1.88 11.42 -10.83
CA SER A 153 -1.24 11.66 -12.13
C SER A 153 0.26 11.39 -12.14
N MET A 154 0.94 11.52 -10.99
CA MET A 154 2.38 11.23 -10.89
C MET A 154 2.61 9.72 -10.99
N SER A 155 1.80 8.91 -10.30
CA SER A 155 1.82 7.45 -10.43
C SER A 155 1.55 7.01 -11.88
N ARG A 156 0.60 7.64 -12.56
CA ARG A 156 0.30 7.35 -13.96
C ARG A 156 1.49 7.66 -14.89
N THR A 157 2.18 8.77 -14.67
CA THR A 157 3.37 9.12 -15.45
C THR A 157 4.50 8.09 -15.27
N GLN A 158 4.69 7.58 -14.06
CA GLN A 158 5.65 6.50 -13.80
C GLN A 158 5.24 5.21 -14.50
N TRP A 159 3.94 4.87 -14.49
CA TRP A 159 3.39 3.71 -15.20
C TRP A 159 3.62 3.81 -16.71
N GLU A 160 3.32 4.96 -17.33
CA GLU A 160 3.57 5.21 -18.77
C GLU A 160 5.06 5.06 -19.10
N SER A 161 5.93 5.65 -18.28
CA SER A 161 7.38 5.58 -18.47
C SER A 161 7.91 4.17 -18.39
N LEU A 162 7.47 3.37 -17.40
CA LEU A 162 7.88 1.96 -17.28
C LEU A 162 7.48 1.16 -18.52
N ILE A 163 6.25 1.34 -19.02
CA ILE A 163 5.80 0.64 -20.23
C ILE A 163 6.67 1.02 -21.43
N CYS A 164 6.94 2.32 -21.64
CA CYS A 164 7.76 2.78 -22.75
C CYS A 164 9.20 2.26 -22.66
N MET A 165 9.77 2.18 -21.46
CA MET A 165 11.08 1.58 -21.22
C MET A 165 11.08 0.08 -21.54
N LEU A 166 10.09 -0.67 -21.07
CA LEU A 166 9.97 -2.11 -21.32
C LEU A 166 9.76 -2.41 -22.82
N MET A 167 9.02 -1.56 -23.53
CA MET A 167 8.79 -1.70 -24.96
C MET A 167 10.08 -1.69 -25.78
N THR A 168 11.15 -1.06 -25.31
CA THR A 168 12.44 -1.08 -26.04
C THR A 168 13.02 -2.48 -26.15
N GLY A 169 12.68 -3.40 -25.24
CA GLY A 169 13.12 -4.79 -25.23
C GLY A 169 12.20 -5.77 -25.95
N VAL A 170 11.08 -5.30 -26.54
CA VAL A 170 10.11 -6.15 -27.26
C VAL A 170 10.36 -6.07 -28.76
N ASP A 171 10.49 -7.19 -29.45
CA ASP A 171 10.69 -7.24 -30.89
C ASP A 171 9.35 -7.01 -31.62
N ASP A 172 8.31 -7.80 -31.29
CA ASP A 172 6.97 -7.63 -31.83
C ASP A 172 6.16 -6.62 -30.99
N LYS A 173 6.14 -5.36 -31.42
CA LYS A 173 5.41 -4.28 -30.75
C LYS A 173 3.88 -4.49 -30.72
N GLN A 174 3.32 -5.29 -31.64
CA GLN A 174 1.89 -5.58 -31.70
C GLN A 174 1.45 -6.53 -30.57
N SER A 175 2.40 -7.29 -30.01
CA SER A 175 2.14 -8.14 -28.86
C SER A 175 1.92 -7.35 -27.55
N VAL A 176 2.11 -6.01 -27.58
CA VAL A 176 1.88 -5.11 -26.45
C VAL A 176 0.65 -4.26 -26.69
N TYR A 177 -0.36 -4.40 -25.84
CA TYR A 177 -1.65 -3.74 -26.05
C TYR A 177 -2.33 -3.33 -24.74
N GLU A 178 -3.18 -2.30 -24.81
CA GLU A 178 -4.07 -1.93 -23.70
C GLU A 178 -5.26 -2.89 -23.66
N VAL A 179 -5.55 -3.46 -22.48
CA VAL A 179 -6.46 -4.61 -22.31
C VAL A 179 -7.93 -4.33 -22.65
N ASN A 180 -8.35 -3.07 -22.61
CA ASN A 180 -9.72 -2.64 -22.95
C ASN A 180 -9.78 -1.85 -24.26
N GLY A 181 -8.66 -1.72 -24.98
CA GLY A 181 -8.58 -0.90 -26.20
C GLY A 181 -8.67 0.61 -25.96
N ASN A 182 -8.46 1.06 -24.72
CA ASN A 182 -8.53 2.48 -24.39
C ASN A 182 -7.32 3.24 -24.93
N LYS A 183 -7.55 4.47 -25.36
CA LYS A 183 -6.46 5.44 -25.52
C LYS A 183 -5.99 5.89 -24.16
N ILE A 184 -4.66 6.04 -23.99
CA ILE A 184 -4.08 6.52 -22.74
C ILE A 184 -4.53 7.96 -22.51
N SER A 185 -5.25 8.17 -21.41
CA SER A 185 -5.85 9.46 -21.06
C SER A 185 -5.99 9.62 -19.55
N LYS A 186 -5.82 10.86 -19.07
CA LYS A 186 -6.01 11.24 -17.67
C LYS A 186 -7.44 11.05 -17.14
N THR A 187 -8.42 10.90 -18.02
CA THR A 187 -9.83 10.73 -17.64
C THR A 187 -10.19 9.31 -17.25
N ILE A 188 -9.33 8.33 -17.61
CA ILE A 188 -9.58 6.92 -17.37
C ILE A 188 -9.01 6.53 -15.99
N GLY A 189 -9.88 5.91 -15.17
CA GLY A 189 -9.54 5.50 -13.80
C GLY A 189 -8.76 4.19 -13.71
N PHE A 190 -8.87 3.33 -14.73
CA PHE A 190 -8.13 2.08 -14.85
C PHE A 190 -7.53 1.96 -16.25
N LEU A 191 -6.25 1.70 -16.32
CA LEU A 191 -5.52 1.39 -17.56
C LEU A 191 -4.69 0.14 -17.33
N GLY A 192 -4.62 -0.74 -18.33
CA GLY A 192 -3.82 -1.96 -18.22
C GLY A 192 -3.13 -2.28 -19.55
N VAL A 193 -1.82 -2.48 -19.51
CA VAL A 193 -1.04 -2.89 -20.68
C VAL A 193 -0.53 -4.30 -20.49
N LYS A 194 -0.77 -5.14 -21.48
CA LYS A 194 -0.32 -6.53 -21.54
C LYS A 194 0.86 -6.67 -22.49
N PHE A 195 1.93 -7.28 -22.02
CA PHE A 195 3.06 -7.76 -22.82
C PHE A 195 2.84 -9.24 -23.09
N GLY A 196 2.16 -9.56 -24.23
CA GLY A 196 1.68 -10.91 -24.54
C GLY A 196 2.80 -11.96 -24.55
N GLY A 197 3.93 -11.68 -25.22
CA GLY A 197 5.06 -12.58 -25.31
C GLY A 197 5.72 -12.94 -23.97
N PHE A 198 5.47 -12.16 -22.94
CA PHE A 198 6.01 -12.35 -21.59
C PHE A 198 4.93 -12.70 -20.55
N ASN A 199 3.66 -12.70 -20.93
CA ASN A 199 2.53 -12.81 -19.99
C ASN A 199 2.62 -11.83 -18.82
N LEU A 200 3.22 -10.64 -19.03
CA LEU A 200 3.37 -9.59 -18.05
C LEU A 200 2.20 -8.61 -18.18
N SER A 201 1.63 -8.19 -17.06
CA SER A 201 0.63 -7.10 -17.00
C SER A 201 1.18 -5.94 -16.20
N VAL A 202 1.04 -4.72 -16.73
CA VAL A 202 1.39 -3.48 -16.04
C VAL A 202 0.13 -2.62 -16.01
N GLU A 203 -0.42 -2.41 -14.81
CA GLU A 203 -1.72 -1.79 -14.62
C GLU A 203 -1.61 -0.49 -13.81
N PHE A 204 -2.54 0.42 -14.03
CA PHE A 204 -2.69 1.66 -13.27
C PHE A 204 -4.12 1.79 -12.75
N PHE A 205 -4.25 2.07 -11.47
CA PHE A 205 -5.50 2.43 -10.82
C PHE A 205 -5.41 3.85 -10.26
N ARG A 206 -6.33 4.71 -10.71
CA ARG A 206 -6.42 6.06 -10.17
C ARG A 206 -7.06 6.01 -8.79
N SER A 207 -6.27 6.26 -7.77
CA SER A 207 -6.71 6.39 -6.39
C SER A 207 -5.92 7.49 -5.70
N VAL A 208 -6.48 8.69 -5.73
CA VAL A 208 -5.80 9.93 -5.33
C VAL A 208 -5.47 9.96 -3.85
N PHE A 209 -6.32 9.36 -3.02
CA PHE A 209 -6.18 9.36 -1.56
C PHE A 209 -6.07 7.94 -0.96
N LEU A 210 -6.12 6.89 -1.77
CA LEU A 210 -6.16 5.46 -1.36
C LEU A 210 -7.40 5.08 -0.52
N VAL A 211 -8.17 6.05 -0.09
CA VAL A 211 -9.40 5.89 0.73
C VAL A 211 -10.61 6.44 0.00
N GLN A 212 -11.78 6.02 0.44
CA GLN A 212 -13.04 6.46 -0.16
C GLN A 212 -13.31 7.93 0.14
N GLN A 213 -13.85 8.63 -0.87
CA GLN A 213 -14.42 9.94 -0.69
C GLN A 213 -15.92 9.82 -0.38
N GLY A 214 -16.39 10.64 0.53
CA GLY A 214 -17.79 10.73 0.93
C GLY A 214 -18.40 12.09 0.59
N LEU A 215 -19.71 12.21 0.81
CA LEU A 215 -20.42 13.46 0.67
C LEU A 215 -20.01 14.45 1.76
N PRO A 216 -20.15 15.78 1.54
CA PRO A 216 -19.90 16.76 2.57
C PRO A 216 -20.87 16.59 3.75
N PRO A 217 -20.43 16.89 4.98
CA PRO A 217 -21.32 16.80 6.14
C PRO A 217 -22.47 17.82 6.03
N LYS A 218 -23.69 17.42 6.40
CA LYS A 218 -24.89 18.27 6.31
C LYS A 218 -24.76 19.60 7.07
N GLN A 219 -24.01 19.63 8.16
CA GLN A 219 -23.77 20.81 9.00
C GLN A 219 -22.30 21.27 9.00
N GLY A 220 -21.54 20.92 7.97
CA GLY A 220 -20.14 21.30 7.82
C GLY A 220 -19.95 22.71 7.25
N PRO A 221 -18.71 23.22 7.30
CA PRO A 221 -18.37 24.49 6.66
C PRO A 221 -18.68 24.46 5.16
N ARG A 222 -19.27 25.54 4.62
CA ARG A 222 -19.68 25.63 3.19
C ARG A 222 -18.55 25.36 2.20
N ARG A 223 -17.28 25.54 2.61
CA ARG A 223 -16.09 25.26 1.79
C ARG A 223 -15.76 23.77 1.66
N VAL A 224 -16.33 22.91 2.52
CA VAL A 224 -16.08 21.45 2.46
C VAL A 224 -17.01 20.85 1.43
N ARG A 225 -16.45 20.32 0.35
CA ARG A 225 -17.17 19.69 -0.77
C ARG A 225 -17.23 18.19 -0.70
N SER A 226 -16.31 17.57 0.01
CA SER A 226 -16.26 16.12 0.21
C SER A 226 -15.59 15.77 1.53
N THR A 227 -15.66 14.49 1.90
CA THR A 227 -14.98 13.93 3.08
C THR A 227 -14.11 12.75 2.66
N LEU A 228 -13.07 12.43 3.46
CA LEU A 228 -12.31 11.21 3.34
C LEU A 228 -12.70 10.25 4.46
N LYS A 229 -13.02 9.01 4.11
CA LYS A 229 -13.28 7.92 5.04
C LYS A 229 -11.96 7.19 5.29
N LEU A 230 -11.24 7.59 6.34
CA LEU A 230 -9.88 7.10 6.61
C LEU A 230 -9.84 5.61 6.97
N ASP A 231 -10.97 5.06 7.39
CA ASP A 231 -11.17 3.64 7.74
C ASP A 231 -11.63 2.77 6.55
N ALA A 232 -11.87 3.36 5.38
CA ALA A 232 -12.39 2.67 4.22
C ALA A 232 -11.48 2.87 3.00
N LEU A 233 -10.78 1.81 2.59
CA LEU A 233 -9.97 1.83 1.37
C LEU A 233 -10.82 2.13 0.13
N ASP A 234 -10.18 2.69 -0.89
CA ASP A 234 -10.78 2.90 -2.21
C ASP A 234 -11.51 1.65 -2.69
N VAL A 235 -12.65 1.82 -3.34
CA VAL A 235 -13.52 0.70 -3.79
C VAL A 235 -12.82 -0.26 -4.75
N MET A 236 -11.80 0.22 -5.47
CA MET A 236 -11.00 -0.57 -6.40
C MET A 236 -9.93 -1.43 -5.70
N ASN A 237 -9.76 -1.31 -4.37
CA ASN A 237 -8.69 -2.02 -3.64
C ASN A 237 -8.67 -3.54 -3.90
N LYS A 238 -9.82 -4.18 -3.98
CA LYS A 238 -9.94 -5.61 -4.26
C LYS A 238 -9.33 -6.03 -5.60
N ARG A 239 -9.24 -5.09 -6.56
CA ARG A 239 -8.68 -5.35 -7.88
C ARG A 239 -7.16 -5.23 -7.91
N TRP A 240 -6.56 -4.39 -7.06
CA TRP A 240 -5.12 -4.16 -7.08
C TRP A 240 -4.36 -4.86 -5.94
N MET A 241 -5.04 -5.29 -4.85
CA MET A 241 -4.37 -5.96 -3.70
C MET A 241 -3.66 -7.27 -4.07
N ASN A 242 -4.19 -8.04 -5.03
CA ASN A 242 -3.61 -9.34 -5.44
C ASN A 242 -2.66 -9.16 -6.64
N SER A 243 -1.64 -8.32 -6.51
CA SER A 243 -0.58 -8.12 -7.50
C SER A 243 0.75 -8.65 -7.00
N ASP A 244 1.66 -9.04 -7.92
CA ASP A 244 3.03 -9.44 -7.54
C ASP A 244 3.86 -8.25 -7.08
N VAL A 245 3.64 -7.09 -7.71
CA VAL A 245 4.32 -5.83 -7.36
C VAL A 245 3.28 -4.72 -7.28
N LEU A 246 3.26 -4.00 -6.16
CA LEU A 246 2.35 -2.90 -5.90
C LEU A 246 3.14 -1.62 -5.64
N VAL A 247 2.91 -0.60 -6.46
CA VAL A 247 3.59 0.70 -6.40
C VAL A 247 2.58 1.79 -6.05
N PHE A 248 2.76 2.42 -4.90
CA PHE A 248 1.92 3.53 -4.45
C PHE A 248 2.62 4.87 -4.70
N ASN A 249 1.89 5.83 -5.26
CA ASN A 249 2.32 7.23 -5.35
C ASN A 249 1.09 8.15 -5.33
N THR A 250 0.71 8.64 -4.14
CA THR A 250 -0.49 9.45 -3.89
C THR A 250 -0.21 10.75 -3.14
N GLY A 251 1.03 11.07 -2.84
CA GLY A 251 1.41 12.20 -1.98
C GLY A 251 1.04 13.57 -2.52
N HIS A 252 0.98 13.74 -3.83
CA HIS A 252 0.79 15.03 -4.49
C HIS A 252 -0.54 15.76 -4.14
N TRP A 253 -1.59 15.01 -3.81
CA TRP A 253 -2.91 15.55 -3.47
C TRP A 253 -3.11 15.78 -1.96
N TRP A 254 -2.23 15.27 -1.11
CA TRP A 254 -2.28 15.42 0.34
C TRP A 254 -1.69 16.77 0.78
N THR A 255 -2.24 17.86 0.24
CA THR A 255 -1.80 19.24 0.54
C THR A 255 -2.90 20.00 1.25
N ALA A 256 -2.52 21.01 2.04
CA ALA A 256 -3.47 21.87 2.74
C ALA A 256 -4.52 22.47 1.79
N THR A 257 -4.10 22.92 0.60
CA THR A 257 -5.01 23.52 -0.41
C THR A 257 -6.09 22.56 -0.89
N LYS A 258 -5.75 21.27 -1.04
CA LYS A 258 -6.69 20.24 -1.49
C LYS A 258 -7.52 19.70 -0.33
N LEU A 259 -6.93 19.54 0.85
CA LEU A 259 -7.60 19.00 2.04
C LEU A 259 -8.54 19.99 2.70
N PHE A 260 -8.41 21.30 2.47
CA PHE A 260 -9.39 22.30 2.95
C PHE A 260 -10.79 22.13 2.35
N GLU A 261 -10.88 21.50 1.19
CA GLU A 261 -12.17 21.16 0.57
C GLU A 261 -12.67 19.75 1.00
N ILE A 262 -11.88 19.03 1.79
CA ILE A 262 -12.13 17.65 2.22
C ILE A 262 -11.97 17.55 3.72
N LEU A 263 -12.97 17.03 4.41
CA LEU A 263 -12.90 16.74 5.83
C LEU A 263 -12.58 15.26 6.04
N ALA A 264 -11.62 14.96 6.93
CA ALA A 264 -11.38 13.59 7.34
C ALA A 264 -12.50 13.13 8.30
N HIS A 265 -13.12 12.01 8.01
CA HIS A 265 -14.08 11.33 8.89
C HIS A 265 -13.42 10.10 9.49
N ARG A 266 -13.51 9.96 10.81
CA ARG A 266 -13.19 8.71 11.52
C ARG A 266 -14.40 7.80 11.55
#